data_9ac349afe53bcc1f2e02bd5caa048f9b
#
_entry.id   9ac349afe53bcc1f2e02bd5caa048f9b
#
_cell.length_a   1.000
_cell.length_b   1.000
_cell.length_c   1.000
_cell.angle_alpha   90.00
_cell.angle_beta   90.00
_cell.angle_gamma   90.00
#
_symmetry.space_group_name_H-M   'P 1'
#
loop_
_entity.id
_entity.type
_entity.pdbx_description
1 polymer ?
#
loop_
_entity_poly.entity_id
_entity_poly.type
_entity_poly.pdbx_seq_one_letter_code
_entity_poly.pdbx_strand_id
1 'polypeptide(L)'
;MFRHFTRLAVLCCLLLPAAPALGQTSIALNVDGLNRRYLVHLPPGFDPSENLSVMMWFHGGGGNAGDGVFEADFRSLANTQRFILVYPEAWPDVIESCRCWGYDLGQGETNGNYEIDLAYVDAMIDDLSKRYNADRSRIYAGGYSMGGSFVWDLACVRSETIAAIAPVAASMYRSTFDDCEAGLPTAVCHILGTEDFYAPYDGASWVPSVTDQNAFWVAQNQSEPDPEVVSLGGGVTRYTWAPGEECHGFQHFRRQGGGHDVPPFATSAIWEFVSEYDLDGLIECDPVEPPANDDCGAATEILEGKTPFSTIGASGSGIPSSLNCSSGNGPQVETDVWFRFIAPCTGTFTISTCDAGFDSRIDVFDGTGGCPSPGATPYTCGDDECGDDASVSSLALEGQVLLVRIGSPDGSVGGGVLQVECEPLNPPNPADFNGDGVVDAADLGLLIAAWGTAKADLNGDGTTNSADIGILLVAWS
;
A
#
# COMPACT_ATOMS: atom_id res chain seq x y z
N MET A 1 -80.76 -21.80 -36.71
CA MET A 1 -79.82 -22.92 -36.78
C MET A 1 -78.38 -22.34 -36.59
N PHE A 2 -77.92 -22.06 -35.37
CA PHE A 2 -76.59 -21.56 -35.07
C PHE A 2 -75.92 -22.52 -34.09
N ARG A 3 -74.80 -23.17 -34.51
CA ARG A 3 -73.96 -24.03 -33.70
C ARG A 3 -72.93 -23.19 -33.00
N HIS A 4 -72.94 -23.16 -31.68
CA HIS A 4 -71.86 -22.63 -30.83
C HIS A 4 -70.75 -23.67 -30.72
N PHE A 5 -69.53 -23.31 -31.18
CA PHE A 5 -68.29 -24.04 -30.89
C PHE A 5 -67.66 -23.42 -29.66
N THR A 6 -67.68 -24.13 -28.54
CA THR A 6 -66.93 -23.82 -27.34
C THR A 6 -65.50 -24.30 -27.54
N ARG A 7 -64.56 -23.38 -27.64
CA ARG A 7 -63.09 -23.72 -27.59
C ARG A 7 -62.69 -23.94 -26.15
N LEU A 8 -62.29 -25.17 -25.82
CA LEU A 8 -61.63 -25.52 -24.58
C LEU A 8 -60.16 -25.14 -24.66
N ALA A 9 -59.74 -24.10 -23.92
CA ALA A 9 -58.35 -23.72 -23.78
C ALA A 9 -57.69 -24.68 -22.77
N VAL A 10 -56.83 -25.57 -23.25
CA VAL A 10 -55.99 -26.41 -22.42
C VAL A 10 -54.85 -25.53 -21.94
N LEU A 11 -54.90 -25.14 -20.65
CA LEU A 11 -53.80 -24.44 -19.95
C LEU A 11 -52.71 -25.50 -19.65
N CYS A 12 -51.65 -25.50 -20.49
CA CYS A 12 -50.46 -26.30 -20.28
C CYS A 12 -49.66 -25.66 -19.15
N CYS A 13 -49.86 -26.10 -17.89
CA CYS A 13 -48.94 -25.77 -16.78
C CYS A 13 -47.59 -26.42 -17.07
N LEU A 14 -46.67 -25.65 -17.59
CA LEU A 14 -45.25 -26.01 -17.56
C LEU A 14 -44.82 -26.07 -16.09
N LEU A 15 -44.78 -27.30 -15.55
CA LEU A 15 -44.06 -27.57 -14.30
C LEU A 15 -42.58 -27.35 -14.57
N LEU A 16 -42.08 -26.17 -14.23
CA LEU A 16 -40.65 -25.96 -14.07
C LEU A 16 -40.16 -26.94 -12.99
N PRO A 17 -39.13 -27.72 -13.23
CA PRO A 17 -38.57 -28.56 -12.18
C PRO A 17 -38.18 -27.67 -11.01
N ALA A 18 -38.68 -27.97 -9.82
CA ALA A 18 -38.21 -27.33 -8.59
C ALA A 18 -36.70 -27.55 -8.53
N ALA A 19 -35.94 -26.43 -8.44
CA ALA A 19 -34.51 -26.50 -8.20
C ALA A 19 -34.27 -27.39 -6.95
N PRO A 20 -33.34 -28.35 -6.99
CA PRO A 20 -33.07 -29.19 -5.82
C PRO A 20 -32.72 -28.29 -4.64
N ALA A 21 -33.22 -28.63 -3.45
CA ALA A 21 -32.83 -28.01 -2.20
C ALA A 21 -31.29 -28.12 -2.09
N LEU A 22 -30.61 -26.98 -2.15
CA LEU A 22 -29.16 -26.91 -2.27
C LEU A 22 -28.49 -27.34 -0.96
N GLY A 23 -28.28 -28.66 -0.82
CA GLY A 23 -27.29 -29.23 0.10
C GLY A 23 -25.91 -29.14 -0.50
N GLN A 24 -24.88 -29.31 0.32
CA GLN A 24 -23.52 -29.44 -0.18
C GLN A 24 -23.42 -30.56 -1.19
N THR A 25 -22.78 -30.29 -2.33
CA THR A 25 -22.55 -31.27 -3.40
C THR A 25 -21.09 -31.70 -3.37
N SER A 26 -20.84 -33.01 -3.37
CA SER A 26 -19.49 -33.55 -3.51
C SER A 26 -19.13 -33.63 -5.00
N ILE A 27 -18.05 -32.99 -5.37
CA ILE A 27 -17.50 -32.98 -6.73
C ILE A 27 -16.22 -33.83 -6.74
N ALA A 28 -16.14 -34.76 -7.66
CA ALA A 28 -14.92 -35.51 -7.93
C ALA A 28 -14.16 -34.86 -9.08
N LEU A 29 -12.87 -34.73 -8.91
CA LEU A 29 -11.96 -34.11 -9.88
C LEU A 29 -10.73 -35.00 -10.07
N ASN A 30 -10.42 -35.36 -11.32
CA ASN A 30 -9.19 -36.08 -11.62
C ASN A 30 -8.08 -35.08 -11.95
N VAL A 31 -7.02 -35.11 -11.15
CA VAL A 31 -5.85 -34.24 -11.29
C VAL A 31 -4.63 -35.14 -11.42
N ASP A 32 -3.98 -35.13 -12.56
CA ASP A 32 -2.78 -35.92 -12.87
C ASP A 32 -2.91 -37.43 -12.56
N GLY A 33 -4.13 -37.95 -12.79
CA GLY A 33 -4.47 -39.37 -12.54
C GLY A 33 -4.92 -39.67 -11.11
N LEU A 34 -4.91 -38.69 -10.22
CA LEU A 34 -5.42 -38.82 -8.83
C LEU A 34 -6.87 -38.35 -8.74
N ASN A 35 -7.68 -39.15 -8.07
CA ASN A 35 -9.09 -38.80 -7.83
C ASN A 35 -9.18 -37.94 -6.54
N ARG A 36 -9.27 -36.63 -6.74
CA ARG A 36 -9.49 -35.66 -5.68
C ARG A 36 -10.98 -35.37 -5.53
N ARG A 37 -11.37 -34.74 -4.44
CA ARG A 37 -12.75 -34.26 -4.27
C ARG A 37 -12.79 -32.98 -3.41
N TYR A 38 -13.84 -32.22 -3.63
CA TYR A 38 -14.24 -31.12 -2.76
C TYR A 38 -15.74 -31.08 -2.54
N LEU A 39 -16.19 -30.44 -1.47
CA LEU A 39 -17.59 -30.11 -1.27
C LEU A 39 -17.83 -28.68 -1.77
N VAL A 40 -18.90 -28.46 -2.53
CA VAL A 40 -19.35 -27.14 -2.93
C VAL A 40 -20.71 -26.84 -2.36
N HIS A 41 -20.91 -25.64 -1.85
CA HIS A 41 -22.19 -25.08 -1.45
C HIS A 41 -22.46 -23.82 -2.29
N LEU A 42 -23.59 -23.77 -2.96
CA LEU A 42 -24.05 -22.65 -3.76
C LEU A 42 -25.17 -21.90 -3.02
N PRO A 43 -25.24 -20.57 -3.14
CA PRO A 43 -26.29 -19.78 -2.50
C PRO A 43 -27.67 -20.14 -3.08
N PRO A 44 -28.76 -19.98 -2.31
CA PRO A 44 -30.11 -20.22 -2.79
C PRO A 44 -30.42 -19.40 -4.06
N GLY A 45 -31.04 -20.06 -5.04
CA GLY A 45 -31.37 -19.43 -6.32
C GLY A 45 -30.14 -19.05 -7.15
N PHE A 46 -29.04 -19.78 -6.97
CA PHE A 46 -27.82 -19.59 -7.78
C PHE A 46 -28.18 -19.71 -9.27
N ASP A 47 -27.71 -18.71 -10.05
CA ASP A 47 -27.81 -18.67 -11.51
C ASP A 47 -26.39 -18.75 -12.09
N PRO A 48 -26.09 -19.70 -13.02
CA PRO A 48 -24.77 -19.78 -13.68
C PRO A 48 -24.36 -18.53 -14.47
N SER A 49 -25.26 -17.58 -14.71
CA SER A 49 -24.90 -16.29 -15.31
C SER A 49 -24.31 -15.29 -14.31
N GLU A 50 -24.44 -15.56 -13.01
CA GLU A 50 -23.82 -14.77 -11.96
C GLU A 50 -22.30 -15.03 -11.93
N ASN A 51 -21.49 -13.97 -11.76
CA ASN A 51 -20.06 -14.08 -11.56
C ASN A 51 -19.75 -13.91 -10.07
N LEU A 52 -19.79 -15.01 -9.31
CA LEU A 52 -19.66 -15.00 -7.85
C LEU A 52 -18.23 -15.26 -7.41
N SER A 53 -17.80 -14.57 -6.34
CA SER A 53 -16.55 -14.85 -5.65
C SER A 53 -16.54 -16.25 -5.03
N VAL A 54 -15.35 -16.76 -4.72
CA VAL A 54 -15.16 -18.10 -4.13
C VAL A 54 -14.46 -17.98 -2.78
N MET A 55 -15.01 -18.63 -1.75
CA MET A 55 -14.34 -18.89 -0.48
C MET A 55 -14.00 -20.37 -0.37
N MET A 56 -12.72 -20.71 -0.33
CA MET A 56 -12.19 -22.05 -0.08
C MET A 56 -11.77 -22.16 1.39
N TRP A 57 -12.17 -23.23 2.08
CA TRP A 57 -11.74 -23.49 3.45
C TRP A 57 -11.01 -24.82 3.55
N PHE A 58 -9.71 -24.75 3.86
CA PHE A 58 -8.81 -25.90 3.97
C PHE A 58 -8.82 -26.44 5.40
N HIS A 59 -9.20 -27.71 5.56
CA HIS A 59 -9.33 -28.38 6.87
C HIS A 59 -7.97 -28.60 7.57
N GLY A 60 -7.99 -28.80 8.88
CA GLY A 60 -6.82 -29.14 9.68
C GLY A 60 -6.24 -30.53 9.35
N GLY A 61 -5.00 -30.76 9.79
CA GLY A 61 -4.29 -32.02 9.55
C GLY A 61 -5.06 -33.25 10.04
N GLY A 62 -5.11 -34.30 9.23
CA GLY A 62 -5.84 -35.55 9.52
C GLY A 62 -7.34 -35.48 9.24
N GLY A 63 -7.88 -34.33 8.91
CA GLY A 63 -9.29 -34.11 8.61
C GLY A 63 -9.70 -34.47 7.19
N ASN A 64 -10.90 -34.06 6.81
CA ASN A 64 -11.48 -34.20 5.48
C ASN A 64 -12.38 -32.97 5.18
N ALA A 65 -12.95 -32.92 3.98
CA ALA A 65 -13.81 -31.80 3.58
C ALA A 65 -15.02 -31.59 4.51
N GLY A 66 -15.57 -32.69 5.10
CA GLY A 66 -16.66 -32.60 6.07
C GLY A 66 -16.20 -32.00 7.42
N ASP A 67 -14.99 -32.29 7.85
CA ASP A 67 -14.42 -31.70 9.07
C ASP A 67 -14.22 -30.20 8.88
N GLY A 68 -13.79 -29.73 7.68
CA GLY A 68 -13.71 -28.32 7.36
C GLY A 68 -15.02 -27.56 7.54
N VAL A 69 -16.17 -28.23 7.27
CA VAL A 69 -17.51 -27.65 7.54
C VAL A 69 -17.74 -27.45 9.05
N PHE A 70 -17.26 -28.37 9.90
CA PHE A 70 -17.40 -28.24 11.35
C PHE A 70 -16.44 -27.22 11.94
N GLU A 71 -15.23 -27.07 11.38
CA GLU A 71 -14.22 -26.10 11.79
C GLU A 71 -14.70 -24.67 11.53
N ALA A 72 -15.27 -24.40 10.34
CA ALA A 72 -15.75 -23.09 9.94
C ALA A 72 -16.96 -23.19 8.99
N ASP A 73 -18.15 -23.06 9.54
CA ASP A 73 -19.39 -23.12 8.75
C ASP A 73 -19.75 -21.77 8.12
N PHE A 74 -19.29 -21.54 6.90
CA PHE A 74 -19.60 -20.33 6.12
C PHE A 74 -20.94 -20.41 5.38
N ARG A 75 -21.71 -21.51 5.44
CA ARG A 75 -22.90 -21.71 4.61
C ARG A 75 -23.97 -20.64 4.80
N SER A 76 -24.19 -20.18 6.04
CA SER A 76 -25.13 -19.09 6.29
C SER A 76 -24.70 -17.78 5.65
N LEU A 77 -23.40 -17.47 5.69
CA LEU A 77 -22.82 -16.30 5.01
C LEU A 77 -22.91 -16.46 3.49
N ALA A 78 -22.56 -17.63 2.95
CA ALA A 78 -22.67 -17.90 1.52
C ALA A 78 -24.11 -17.70 0.99
N ASN A 79 -25.10 -18.06 1.79
CA ASN A 79 -26.50 -17.85 1.45
C ASN A 79 -26.92 -16.37 1.41
N THR A 80 -26.41 -15.56 2.33
CA THR A 80 -26.80 -14.16 2.49
C THR A 80 -25.94 -13.19 1.68
N GLN A 81 -24.64 -13.49 1.58
CA GLN A 81 -23.65 -12.65 0.89
C GLN A 81 -23.39 -13.09 -0.57
N ARG A 82 -23.98 -14.23 -0.98
CA ARG A 82 -23.94 -14.78 -2.34
C ARG A 82 -22.54 -15.02 -2.88
N PHE A 83 -21.86 -16.03 -2.35
CA PHE A 83 -20.58 -16.52 -2.87
C PHE A 83 -20.59 -18.06 -3.00
N ILE A 84 -19.69 -18.60 -3.79
CA ILE A 84 -19.45 -20.04 -3.93
C ILE A 84 -18.57 -20.48 -2.77
N LEU A 85 -19.06 -21.39 -1.94
CA LEU A 85 -18.30 -21.91 -0.80
C LEU A 85 -17.77 -23.30 -1.11
N VAL A 86 -16.48 -23.52 -0.87
CA VAL A 86 -15.78 -24.76 -1.21
C VAL A 86 -15.00 -25.29 0.00
N TYR A 87 -15.11 -26.58 0.25
CA TYR A 87 -14.31 -27.30 1.24
C TYR A 87 -13.52 -28.39 0.51
N PRO A 88 -12.26 -28.13 0.16
CA PRO A 88 -11.38 -29.11 -0.45
C PRO A 88 -10.97 -30.22 0.54
N GLU A 89 -10.55 -31.38 0.01
CA GLU A 89 -10.05 -32.50 0.80
C GLU A 89 -8.60 -32.80 0.43
N ALA A 90 -7.73 -32.83 1.45
CA ALA A 90 -6.34 -33.19 1.28
C ALA A 90 -6.17 -34.63 0.79
N TRP A 91 -5.12 -34.89 0.02
CA TRP A 91 -4.75 -36.24 -0.39
C TRP A 91 -4.17 -37.01 0.81
N PRO A 92 -4.48 -38.31 0.96
CA PRO A 92 -3.84 -39.11 2.00
C PRO A 92 -2.33 -39.19 1.78
N ASP A 93 -1.55 -38.66 2.71
CA ASP A 93 -0.11 -38.84 2.70
C ASP A 93 0.25 -40.25 3.18
N VAL A 94 0.99 -40.96 2.35
CA VAL A 94 1.40 -42.35 2.65
C VAL A 94 2.58 -42.41 3.63
N ILE A 95 3.34 -41.32 3.74
CA ILE A 95 4.51 -41.22 4.63
C ILE A 95 4.05 -40.86 6.05
N GLU A 96 3.23 -39.83 6.17
CA GLU A 96 2.71 -39.34 7.44
C GLU A 96 1.48 -40.11 7.92
N SER A 97 0.91 -40.96 7.07
CA SER A 97 -0.30 -41.75 7.33
C SER A 97 -1.52 -40.89 7.72
N CYS A 98 -1.60 -39.66 7.21
CA CYS A 98 -2.68 -38.72 7.46
C CYS A 98 -3.26 -38.15 6.17
N ARG A 99 -4.41 -37.48 6.26
CA ARG A 99 -4.88 -36.54 5.24
C ARG A 99 -4.34 -35.17 5.59
N CYS A 100 -3.19 -34.86 5.01
CA CYS A 100 -2.42 -33.69 5.34
C CYS A 100 -2.14 -32.89 4.08
N TRP A 101 -2.25 -31.56 4.18
CA TRP A 101 -1.85 -30.65 3.11
C TRP A 101 -0.35 -30.67 2.96
N GLY A 102 0.10 -30.53 1.74
CA GLY A 102 1.50 -30.37 1.43
C GLY A 102 2.07 -29.08 2.02
N TYR A 103 3.36 -29.06 2.26
CA TYR A 103 4.08 -27.86 2.69
C TYR A 103 5.52 -27.87 2.16
N ASP A 104 6.08 -26.69 2.02
CA ASP A 104 7.47 -26.50 1.65
C ASP A 104 8.38 -26.86 2.83
N LEU A 105 9.45 -27.61 2.57
CA LEU A 105 10.49 -27.98 3.54
C LEU A 105 11.70 -27.03 3.48
N GLY A 106 11.73 -26.10 2.51
CA GLY A 106 12.84 -25.19 2.24
C GLY A 106 13.92 -25.79 1.34
N GLN A 107 14.75 -24.92 0.77
CA GLN A 107 15.86 -25.28 -0.12
C GLN A 107 15.43 -26.10 -1.35
N GLY A 108 14.17 -25.95 -1.79
CA GLY A 108 13.58 -26.70 -2.90
C GLY A 108 13.15 -28.13 -2.55
N GLU A 109 13.12 -28.49 -1.28
CA GLU A 109 12.53 -29.75 -0.79
C GLU A 109 11.09 -29.50 -0.31
N THR A 110 10.19 -30.39 -0.69
CA THR A 110 8.78 -30.36 -0.28
C THR A 110 8.36 -31.71 0.26
N ASN A 111 7.30 -31.76 1.06
CA ASN A 111 6.70 -33.05 1.37
C ASN A 111 6.00 -33.63 0.13
N GLY A 112 5.76 -34.96 0.12
CA GLY A 112 5.29 -35.69 -1.08
C GLY A 112 3.95 -35.25 -1.65
N ASN A 113 3.19 -34.39 -0.96
CA ASN A 113 1.88 -33.89 -1.39
C ASN A 113 1.89 -32.45 -1.89
N TYR A 114 2.96 -31.67 -1.71
CA TYR A 114 2.97 -30.25 -1.97
C TYR A 114 2.55 -29.88 -3.41
N GLU A 115 3.29 -30.38 -4.39
CA GLU A 115 2.99 -30.13 -5.81
C GLU A 115 1.64 -30.70 -6.24
N ILE A 116 1.24 -31.84 -5.65
CA ILE A 116 -0.06 -32.49 -5.90
C ILE A 116 -1.20 -31.60 -5.40
N ASP A 117 -1.04 -30.98 -4.24
CA ASP A 117 -2.05 -30.11 -3.65
C ASP A 117 -2.12 -28.76 -4.35
N LEU A 118 -0.99 -28.19 -4.79
CA LEU A 118 -0.98 -26.99 -5.63
C LEU A 118 -1.70 -27.23 -6.96
N ALA A 119 -1.37 -28.32 -7.68
CA ALA A 119 -2.05 -28.70 -8.92
C ALA A 119 -3.54 -28.94 -8.72
N TYR A 120 -3.93 -29.46 -7.54
CA TYR A 120 -5.33 -29.66 -7.20
C TYR A 120 -6.07 -28.33 -6.98
N VAL A 121 -5.45 -27.33 -6.32
CA VAL A 121 -6.04 -25.99 -6.16
C VAL A 121 -6.26 -25.36 -7.53
N ASP A 122 -5.27 -25.37 -8.40
CA ASP A 122 -5.36 -24.83 -9.75
C ASP A 122 -6.49 -25.49 -10.57
N ALA A 123 -6.55 -26.82 -10.54
CA ALA A 123 -7.59 -27.58 -11.25
C ALA A 123 -9.00 -27.35 -10.66
N MET A 124 -9.11 -27.18 -9.34
CA MET A 124 -10.36 -26.88 -8.67
C MET A 124 -10.89 -25.49 -9.04
N ILE A 125 -10.05 -24.47 -9.07
CA ILE A 125 -10.41 -23.11 -9.50
C ILE A 125 -10.88 -23.13 -10.97
N ASP A 126 -10.18 -23.88 -11.80
CA ASP A 126 -10.56 -24.08 -13.20
C ASP A 126 -11.93 -24.78 -13.36
N ASP A 127 -12.22 -25.80 -12.55
CA ASP A 127 -13.50 -26.50 -12.55
C ASP A 127 -14.64 -25.60 -12.05
N LEU A 128 -14.39 -24.82 -10.99
CA LEU A 128 -15.36 -23.85 -10.46
C LEU A 128 -15.71 -22.76 -11.49
N SER A 129 -14.71 -22.21 -12.18
CA SER A 129 -14.93 -21.23 -13.24
C SER A 129 -15.74 -21.82 -14.40
N LYS A 130 -15.41 -23.04 -14.85
CA LYS A 130 -16.12 -23.70 -15.96
C LYS A 130 -17.53 -24.13 -15.60
N ARG A 131 -17.74 -24.58 -14.37
CA ARG A 131 -18.99 -25.19 -13.90
C ARG A 131 -19.98 -24.16 -13.36
N TYR A 132 -19.47 -23.13 -12.68
CA TYR A 132 -20.28 -22.19 -11.92
C TYR A 132 -20.01 -20.72 -12.27
N ASN A 133 -19.22 -20.44 -13.32
CA ASN A 133 -18.83 -19.08 -13.69
C ASN A 133 -18.21 -18.29 -12.53
N ALA A 134 -17.36 -18.96 -11.73
CA ALA A 134 -16.71 -18.35 -10.59
C ALA A 134 -15.81 -17.18 -11.05
N ASP A 135 -15.84 -16.11 -10.28
CA ASP A 135 -15.02 -14.92 -10.49
C ASP A 135 -13.57 -15.21 -10.13
N ARG A 136 -12.71 -15.23 -11.15
CA ARG A 136 -11.29 -15.56 -10.96
C ARG A 136 -10.48 -14.44 -10.29
N SER A 137 -10.99 -13.21 -10.30
CA SER A 137 -10.36 -12.10 -9.58
C SER A 137 -10.67 -12.11 -8.09
N ARG A 138 -11.70 -12.87 -7.64
CA ARG A 138 -12.15 -12.90 -6.24
C ARG A 138 -12.17 -14.32 -5.69
N ILE A 139 -10.98 -14.93 -5.65
CA ILE A 139 -10.75 -16.26 -5.06
C ILE A 139 -10.09 -16.08 -3.70
N TYR A 140 -10.72 -16.52 -2.65
CA TYR A 140 -10.24 -16.41 -1.26
C TYR A 140 -9.91 -17.78 -0.71
N ALA A 141 -8.84 -17.87 0.07
CA ALA A 141 -8.40 -19.10 0.72
C ALA A 141 -8.28 -18.90 2.23
N GLY A 142 -9.09 -19.62 3.01
CA GLY A 142 -8.95 -19.71 4.47
C GLY A 142 -8.66 -21.13 4.90
N GLY A 143 -8.11 -21.31 6.10
CA GLY A 143 -7.85 -22.65 6.60
C GLY A 143 -7.51 -22.68 8.08
N TYR A 144 -7.66 -23.86 8.66
CA TYR A 144 -7.38 -24.15 10.06
C TYR A 144 -6.13 -25.00 10.21
N SER A 145 -5.28 -24.67 11.20
CA SER A 145 -4.12 -25.50 11.55
C SER A 145 -3.23 -25.77 10.32
N MET A 146 -2.98 -27.01 9.94
CA MET A 146 -2.22 -27.37 8.74
C MET A 146 -2.83 -26.81 7.45
N GLY A 147 -4.17 -26.74 7.34
CA GLY A 147 -4.85 -26.06 6.22
C GLY A 147 -4.55 -24.57 6.20
N GLY A 148 -4.43 -23.92 7.35
CA GLY A 148 -4.03 -22.52 7.46
C GLY A 148 -2.54 -22.32 7.12
N SER A 149 -1.66 -23.28 7.45
CA SER A 149 -0.25 -23.23 7.01
C SER A 149 -0.14 -23.37 5.49
N PHE A 150 -0.92 -24.27 4.88
CA PHE A 150 -1.00 -24.39 3.42
C PHE A 150 -1.55 -23.12 2.75
N VAL A 151 -2.45 -22.40 3.39
CA VAL A 151 -2.96 -21.12 2.89
C VAL A 151 -1.88 -20.03 2.88
N TRP A 152 -0.95 -20.05 3.84
CA TRP A 152 0.24 -19.19 3.78
C TRP A 152 1.13 -19.52 2.57
N ASP A 153 1.33 -20.81 2.28
CA ASP A 153 2.07 -21.22 1.08
C ASP A 153 1.37 -20.73 -0.20
N LEU A 154 0.04 -20.84 -0.28
CA LEU A 154 -0.71 -20.34 -1.43
C LEU A 154 -0.50 -18.84 -1.67
N ALA A 155 -0.43 -18.02 -0.63
CA ALA A 155 -0.14 -16.60 -0.78
C ALA A 155 1.27 -16.34 -1.36
N CYS A 156 2.25 -17.20 -1.05
CA CYS A 156 3.60 -17.08 -1.59
C CYS A 156 3.72 -17.56 -3.05
N VAL A 157 3.01 -18.65 -3.43
CA VAL A 157 3.25 -19.30 -4.73
C VAL A 157 2.05 -19.22 -5.69
N ARG A 158 0.93 -18.62 -5.29
CA ARG A 158 -0.30 -18.41 -6.09
C ARG A 158 -0.91 -17.02 -5.87
N SER A 159 -0.10 -16.02 -5.54
CA SER A 159 -0.53 -14.63 -5.37
C SER A 159 -1.24 -14.06 -6.61
N GLU A 160 -0.91 -14.55 -7.82
CA GLU A 160 -1.60 -14.18 -9.06
C GLU A 160 -3.01 -14.79 -9.21
N THR A 161 -3.44 -15.63 -8.26
CA THR A 161 -4.71 -16.36 -8.35
C THR A 161 -5.55 -16.17 -7.09
N ILE A 162 -4.92 -15.96 -5.94
CA ILE A 162 -5.58 -15.84 -4.62
C ILE A 162 -5.58 -14.36 -4.21
N ALA A 163 -6.75 -13.76 -4.20
CA ALA A 163 -6.92 -12.34 -3.87
C ALA A 163 -6.73 -12.04 -2.37
N ALA A 164 -7.15 -12.95 -1.50
CA ALA A 164 -6.99 -12.79 -0.06
C ALA A 164 -6.90 -14.13 0.65
N ILE A 165 -6.17 -14.16 1.78
CA ILE A 165 -6.03 -15.34 2.61
C ILE A 165 -6.53 -15.12 4.04
N ALA A 166 -6.93 -16.23 4.69
CA ALA A 166 -7.42 -16.21 6.07
C ALA A 166 -6.92 -17.43 6.87
N PRO A 167 -5.66 -17.46 7.29
CA PRO A 167 -5.12 -18.51 8.15
C PRO A 167 -5.62 -18.38 9.58
N VAL A 168 -6.10 -19.48 10.18
CA VAL A 168 -6.61 -19.55 11.55
C VAL A 168 -5.90 -20.65 12.34
N ALA A 169 -5.43 -20.29 13.55
CA ALA A 169 -4.64 -21.17 14.41
C ALA A 169 -3.48 -21.83 13.63
N ALA A 170 -2.80 -21.01 12.82
CA ALA A 170 -1.74 -21.43 11.91
C ALA A 170 -0.68 -20.33 11.76
N SER A 171 0.56 -20.76 11.58
CA SER A 171 1.70 -19.89 11.25
C SER A 171 2.32 -20.34 9.94
N MET A 172 3.05 -19.43 9.29
CA MET A 172 3.98 -19.81 8.22
C MET A 172 5.00 -20.80 8.76
N TYR A 173 5.31 -21.85 8.04
CA TYR A 173 6.51 -22.62 8.36
C TYR A 173 7.75 -21.77 8.10
N ARG A 174 8.84 -22.06 8.81
CA ARG A 174 10.10 -21.31 8.66
C ARG A 174 10.59 -21.33 7.21
N SER A 175 10.49 -22.47 6.56
CA SER A 175 10.81 -22.63 5.15
C SER A 175 9.98 -21.71 4.24
N THR A 176 8.65 -21.72 4.39
CA THR A 176 7.75 -20.82 3.65
C THR A 176 8.11 -19.35 3.88
N PHE A 177 8.40 -18.98 5.13
CA PHE A 177 8.75 -17.61 5.49
C PHE A 177 10.08 -17.16 4.87
N ASP A 178 11.10 -18.03 4.92
CA ASP A 178 12.45 -17.70 4.46
C ASP A 178 12.56 -17.69 2.91
N ASP A 179 11.70 -18.47 2.23
CA ASP A 179 11.74 -18.68 0.77
C ASP A 179 10.50 -18.04 0.05
N CYS A 180 9.67 -17.26 0.74
CA CYS A 180 8.47 -16.65 0.16
C CYS A 180 8.83 -15.52 -0.82
N GLU A 181 8.60 -15.76 -2.09
CA GLU A 181 8.76 -14.80 -3.18
C GLU A 181 7.38 -14.56 -3.82
N ALA A 182 6.45 -13.94 -3.08
CA ALA A 182 5.13 -13.62 -3.63
C ALA A 182 5.26 -12.67 -4.82
N GLY A 183 4.70 -13.05 -5.96
CA GLY A 183 4.76 -12.24 -7.19
C GLY A 183 3.91 -10.97 -7.12
N LEU A 184 2.76 -11.05 -6.40
CA LEU A 184 1.83 -9.94 -6.15
C LEU A 184 1.54 -9.82 -4.66
N PRO A 185 1.19 -8.64 -4.15
CA PRO A 185 0.62 -8.47 -2.83
C PRO A 185 -0.63 -9.33 -2.64
N THR A 186 -0.89 -9.76 -1.41
CA THR A 186 -2.07 -10.58 -1.07
C THR A 186 -2.66 -10.10 0.25
N ALA A 187 -3.96 -9.76 0.28
CA ALA A 187 -4.61 -9.34 1.51
C ALA A 187 -4.72 -10.48 2.54
N VAL A 188 -4.44 -10.19 3.81
CA VAL A 188 -4.33 -11.22 4.85
C VAL A 188 -5.20 -10.93 6.06
N CYS A 189 -6.02 -11.90 6.48
CA CYS A 189 -6.78 -11.91 7.74
C CYS A 189 -6.29 -13.04 8.65
N HIS A 190 -5.33 -12.78 9.53
CA HIS A 190 -4.72 -13.78 10.40
C HIS A 190 -5.40 -13.83 11.78
N ILE A 191 -5.79 -15.03 12.25
CA ILE A 191 -6.41 -15.23 13.58
C ILE A 191 -5.61 -16.25 14.38
N LEU A 192 -5.00 -15.85 15.52
CA LEU A 192 -4.17 -16.74 16.32
C LEU A 192 -4.32 -16.50 17.83
N GLY A 193 -4.28 -17.58 18.60
CA GLY A 193 -4.26 -17.58 20.06
C GLY A 193 -2.86 -17.46 20.65
N THR A 194 -2.70 -16.72 21.75
CA THR A 194 -1.38 -16.56 22.41
C THR A 194 -0.93 -17.79 23.18
N GLU A 195 -1.80 -18.79 23.42
CA GLU A 195 -1.49 -20.06 24.05
C GLU A 195 -1.64 -21.24 23.07
N ASP A 196 -1.57 -20.96 21.77
CA ASP A 196 -1.56 -22.00 20.76
C ASP A 196 -0.22 -22.77 20.82
N PHE A 197 -0.33 -24.07 21.12
CA PHE A 197 0.85 -24.93 21.25
C PHE A 197 1.41 -25.38 19.89
N TYR A 198 0.53 -25.54 18.88
CA TYR A 198 0.91 -26.02 17.55
C TYR A 198 1.40 -24.90 16.62
N ALA A 199 0.89 -23.69 16.84
CA ALA A 199 1.32 -22.48 16.16
C ALA A 199 1.77 -21.43 17.21
N PRO A 200 2.97 -21.60 17.82
CA PRO A 200 3.43 -20.76 18.91
C PRO A 200 3.48 -19.28 18.54
N TYR A 201 2.77 -18.46 19.30
CA TYR A 201 2.65 -17.00 19.02
C TYR A 201 4.00 -16.28 19.01
N ASP A 202 4.87 -16.63 19.94
CA ASP A 202 6.22 -16.04 20.06
C ASP A 202 7.26 -16.73 19.17
N GLY A 203 6.82 -17.63 18.28
CA GLY A 203 7.66 -18.37 17.37
C GLY A 203 8.34 -19.61 17.99
N ALA A 204 8.94 -20.41 17.13
CA ALA A 204 9.76 -21.58 17.45
C ALA A 204 10.79 -21.81 16.34
N SER A 205 11.59 -22.86 16.46
CA SER A 205 12.61 -23.18 15.44
C SER A 205 12.01 -23.48 14.05
N TRP A 206 10.74 -23.91 13.99
CA TRP A 206 10.04 -24.29 12.76
C TRP A 206 9.03 -23.24 12.27
N VAL A 207 8.73 -22.20 13.06
CA VAL A 207 7.84 -21.09 12.71
C VAL A 207 8.41 -19.77 13.20
N PRO A 208 8.32 -18.67 12.45
CA PRO A 208 8.65 -17.33 12.92
C PRO A 208 7.65 -16.84 13.96
N SER A 209 8.01 -15.81 14.72
CA SER A 209 7.03 -15.16 15.60
C SER A 209 5.92 -14.49 14.79
N VAL A 210 4.75 -14.29 15.42
CA VAL A 210 3.66 -13.53 14.78
C VAL A 210 4.09 -12.11 14.45
N THR A 211 4.93 -11.50 15.28
CA THR A 211 5.49 -10.17 15.01
C THR A 211 6.31 -10.15 13.72
N ASP A 212 7.16 -11.16 13.50
CA ASP A 212 7.95 -11.25 12.27
C ASP A 212 7.06 -11.52 11.04
N GLN A 213 6.04 -12.40 11.18
CA GLN A 213 5.09 -12.69 10.11
C GLN A 213 4.27 -11.45 9.72
N ASN A 214 3.80 -10.69 10.73
CA ASN A 214 3.07 -9.45 10.48
C ASN A 214 3.95 -8.42 9.77
N ALA A 215 5.19 -8.21 10.25
CA ALA A 215 6.12 -7.28 9.62
C ALA A 215 6.44 -7.66 8.16
N PHE A 216 6.62 -8.96 7.90
CA PHE A 216 6.84 -9.46 6.55
C PHE A 216 5.67 -9.12 5.61
N TRP A 217 4.42 -9.43 6.00
CA TRP A 217 3.26 -9.20 5.14
C TRP A 217 2.88 -7.72 5.02
N VAL A 218 3.12 -6.93 6.07
CA VAL A 218 2.96 -5.47 5.99
C VAL A 218 3.93 -4.88 4.96
N ALA A 219 5.19 -5.34 4.95
CA ALA A 219 6.16 -4.91 3.95
C ALA A 219 5.83 -5.45 2.55
N GLN A 220 5.45 -6.73 2.41
CA GLN A 220 5.08 -7.35 1.13
C GLN A 220 3.87 -6.67 0.47
N ASN A 221 2.90 -6.25 1.27
CA ASN A 221 1.70 -5.56 0.80
C ASN A 221 1.88 -4.04 0.73
N GLN A 222 3.05 -3.52 1.08
CA GLN A 222 3.31 -2.08 1.21
C GLN A 222 2.21 -1.37 2.03
N SER A 223 1.68 -2.07 3.05
CA SER A 223 0.65 -1.52 3.93
C SER A 223 1.24 -0.44 4.83
N GLU A 224 0.39 0.46 5.35
CA GLU A 224 0.80 1.46 6.33
C GLU A 224 1.52 0.80 7.53
N PRO A 225 2.64 1.37 8.02
CA PRO A 225 3.49 0.69 9.01
C PRO A 225 2.83 0.54 10.39
N ASP A 226 1.97 1.47 10.78
CA ASP A 226 1.33 1.51 12.09
C ASP A 226 -0.11 1.01 12.01
N PRO A 227 -0.48 -0.05 12.78
CA PRO A 227 -1.84 -0.58 12.74
C PRO A 227 -2.83 0.25 13.57
N GLU A 228 -4.07 0.33 13.12
CA GLU A 228 -5.17 0.61 14.02
C GLU A 228 -5.35 -0.55 15.00
N VAL A 229 -5.43 -0.25 16.30
CA VAL A 229 -5.54 -1.27 17.36
C VAL A 229 -6.87 -1.13 18.08
N VAL A 230 -7.73 -2.15 17.97
CA VAL A 230 -9.06 -2.16 18.56
C VAL A 230 -9.24 -3.36 19.50
N SER A 231 -9.62 -3.10 20.77
CA SER A 231 -10.02 -4.16 21.69
C SER A 231 -11.49 -4.52 21.46
N LEU A 232 -11.73 -5.77 21.07
CA LEU A 232 -13.09 -6.29 20.80
C LEU A 232 -13.74 -6.93 22.04
N GLY A 233 -13.03 -6.93 23.20
CA GLY A 233 -13.47 -7.63 24.39
C GLY A 233 -13.14 -9.13 24.36
N GLY A 234 -13.44 -9.85 25.48
CA GLY A 234 -13.19 -11.28 25.55
C GLY A 234 -11.75 -11.74 25.32
N GLY A 235 -10.77 -10.85 25.51
CA GLY A 235 -9.36 -11.12 25.25
C GLY A 235 -8.96 -11.01 23.76
N VAL A 236 -9.85 -10.51 22.89
CA VAL A 236 -9.56 -10.34 21.46
C VAL A 236 -9.14 -8.91 21.17
N THR A 237 -8.00 -8.76 20.51
CA THR A 237 -7.51 -7.47 19.97
C THR A 237 -7.33 -7.61 18.46
N ARG A 238 -7.90 -6.70 17.70
CA ARG A 238 -7.70 -6.57 16.27
C ARG A 238 -6.64 -5.52 15.98
N TYR A 239 -5.72 -5.87 15.15
CA TYR A 239 -4.72 -4.99 14.53
C TYR A 239 -5.06 -4.91 13.05
N THR A 240 -5.19 -3.71 12.51
CA THR A 240 -5.49 -3.50 11.08
C THR A 240 -4.45 -2.54 10.51
N TRP A 241 -3.62 -3.04 9.63
CA TRP A 241 -2.73 -2.22 8.81
C TRP A 241 -3.49 -1.84 7.55
N ALA A 242 -3.69 -0.54 7.37
CA ALA A 242 -4.40 -0.02 6.21
C ALA A 242 -3.63 -0.35 4.92
N PRO A 243 -4.34 -0.55 3.80
CA PRO A 243 -3.69 -0.68 2.51
C PRO A 243 -2.81 0.53 2.19
N GLY A 244 -1.61 0.30 1.66
CA GLY A 244 -0.76 1.31 1.06
C GLY A 244 -1.06 1.44 -0.44
N GLU A 245 -0.04 1.78 -1.22
CA GLU A 245 -0.19 2.05 -2.66
C GLU A 245 -0.72 0.86 -3.47
N GLU A 246 -0.34 -0.37 -3.10
CA GLU A 246 -0.79 -1.60 -3.75
C GLU A 246 -2.20 -2.05 -3.32
N CYS A 247 -2.90 -1.23 -2.54
CA CYS A 247 -4.28 -1.47 -2.10
C CYS A 247 -4.52 -2.79 -1.36
N HIS A 248 -3.48 -3.45 -0.83
CA HIS A 248 -3.59 -4.69 -0.07
C HIS A 248 -3.33 -4.45 1.41
N GLY A 249 -4.31 -4.79 2.26
CA GLY A 249 -4.24 -4.62 3.70
C GLY A 249 -3.87 -5.90 4.44
N PHE A 250 -3.52 -5.72 5.71
CA PHE A 250 -3.25 -6.82 6.63
C PHE A 250 -4.07 -6.65 7.92
N GLN A 251 -4.72 -7.72 8.37
CA GLN A 251 -5.48 -7.73 9.62
C GLN A 251 -5.08 -8.91 10.49
N HIS A 252 -4.78 -8.66 11.77
CA HIS A 252 -4.47 -9.70 12.74
C HIS A 252 -5.38 -9.65 13.95
N PHE A 253 -6.00 -10.79 14.29
CA PHE A 253 -6.76 -10.98 15.52
C PHE A 253 -5.93 -11.77 16.54
N ARG A 254 -5.40 -11.06 17.53
CA ARG A 254 -4.70 -11.65 18.67
C ARG A 254 -5.70 -12.09 19.72
N ARG A 255 -5.73 -13.38 20.07
CA ARG A 255 -6.60 -13.94 21.10
C ARG A 255 -5.77 -14.22 22.36
N GLN A 256 -5.87 -13.35 23.36
CA GLN A 256 -5.17 -13.52 24.64
C GLN A 256 -5.67 -14.76 25.38
N GLY A 257 -4.79 -15.72 25.69
CA GLY A 257 -5.14 -16.99 26.30
C GLY A 257 -5.89 -17.97 25.37
N GLY A 258 -6.04 -17.63 24.09
CA GLY A 258 -6.63 -18.50 23.08
C GLY A 258 -5.69 -19.65 22.72
N GLY A 259 -6.25 -20.84 22.56
CA GLY A 259 -5.54 -22.06 22.15
C GLY A 259 -5.70 -22.36 20.66
N HIS A 260 -5.51 -23.62 20.29
CA HIS A 260 -5.53 -24.13 18.93
C HIS A 260 -6.97 -24.45 18.48
N ASP A 261 -7.77 -23.43 18.18
CA ASP A 261 -9.17 -23.55 17.78
C ASP A 261 -9.61 -22.42 16.84
N VAL A 262 -10.67 -22.66 16.08
CA VAL A 262 -11.36 -21.64 15.28
C VAL A 262 -12.38 -20.92 16.17
N PRO A 263 -12.20 -19.63 16.47
CA PRO A 263 -13.13 -18.91 17.34
C PRO A 263 -14.49 -18.67 16.65
N PRO A 264 -15.60 -18.58 17.39
CA PRO A 264 -16.94 -18.43 16.82
C PRO A 264 -17.13 -17.18 15.94
N PHE A 265 -16.32 -16.15 16.10
CA PHE A 265 -16.39 -14.93 15.30
C PHE A 265 -15.60 -15.04 13.96
N ALA A 266 -14.79 -16.10 13.78
CA ALA A 266 -13.84 -16.19 12.68
C ALA A 266 -14.51 -16.07 11.29
N THR A 267 -15.61 -16.80 11.06
CA THR A 267 -16.25 -16.79 9.74
C THR A 267 -16.76 -15.41 9.32
N SER A 268 -17.36 -14.65 10.26
CA SER A 268 -17.82 -13.28 9.96
C SER A 268 -16.66 -12.32 9.78
N ALA A 269 -15.66 -12.35 10.67
CA ALA A 269 -14.50 -11.46 10.59
C ALA A 269 -13.67 -11.72 9.32
N ILE A 270 -13.51 -13.00 8.95
CA ILE A 270 -12.82 -13.37 7.71
C ILE A 270 -13.59 -12.84 6.49
N TRP A 271 -14.89 -13.09 6.42
CA TRP A 271 -15.68 -12.67 5.27
C TRP A 271 -15.75 -11.14 5.15
N GLU A 272 -15.95 -10.42 6.26
CA GLU A 272 -15.92 -8.96 6.30
C GLU A 272 -14.63 -8.38 5.73
N PHE A 273 -13.51 -9.05 5.97
CA PHE A 273 -12.21 -8.62 5.43
C PHE A 273 -12.02 -9.07 3.97
N VAL A 274 -12.03 -10.38 3.69
CA VAL A 274 -11.62 -10.88 2.36
C VAL A 274 -12.54 -10.44 1.23
N SER A 275 -13.83 -10.19 1.50
CA SER A 275 -14.80 -9.78 0.47
C SER A 275 -14.59 -8.36 -0.04
N GLU A 276 -13.75 -7.57 0.61
CA GLU A 276 -13.39 -6.22 0.18
C GLU A 276 -12.29 -6.23 -0.89
N TYR A 277 -11.64 -7.38 -1.16
CA TYR A 277 -10.47 -7.48 -2.04
C TYR A 277 -10.75 -8.29 -3.31
N ASP A 278 -10.06 -7.92 -4.37
CA ASP A 278 -9.83 -8.74 -5.55
C ASP A 278 -8.31 -8.87 -5.83
N LEU A 279 -7.92 -9.39 -6.98
CA LEU A 279 -6.50 -9.56 -7.32
C LEU A 279 -5.75 -8.22 -7.51
N ASP A 280 -6.48 -7.13 -7.71
CA ASP A 280 -5.90 -5.79 -7.87
C ASP A 280 -5.89 -5.03 -6.52
N GLY A 281 -6.35 -5.67 -5.43
CA GLY A 281 -6.40 -5.11 -4.08
C GLY A 281 -7.81 -4.80 -3.58
N LEU A 282 -7.95 -3.77 -2.76
CA LEU A 282 -9.25 -3.33 -2.21
C LEU A 282 -10.15 -2.84 -3.35
N ILE A 283 -11.34 -3.44 -3.53
CA ILE A 283 -12.26 -3.21 -4.65
C ILE A 283 -12.68 -1.72 -4.78
N GLU A 284 -12.75 -1.01 -3.66
CA GLU A 284 -13.02 0.43 -3.61
C GLU A 284 -11.75 1.23 -3.26
N CYS A 285 -10.58 0.72 -3.60
CA CYS A 285 -9.35 1.47 -3.47
C CYS A 285 -9.33 2.53 -4.57
N ASP A 286 -9.49 3.78 -4.19
CA ASP A 286 -9.13 4.85 -5.10
C ASP A 286 -7.61 4.75 -5.29
N PRO A 287 -7.10 4.50 -6.50
CA PRO A 287 -5.67 4.55 -6.72
C PRO A 287 -5.20 5.92 -6.25
N VAL A 288 -4.15 5.94 -5.43
CA VAL A 288 -3.55 7.21 -5.00
C VAL A 288 -3.17 7.94 -6.29
N GLU A 289 -3.95 8.98 -6.65
CA GLU A 289 -3.62 9.74 -7.84
C GLU A 289 -2.22 10.35 -7.65
N PRO A 290 -1.34 10.21 -8.65
CA PRO A 290 -0.03 10.83 -8.57
C PRO A 290 -0.18 12.33 -8.27
N PRO A 291 0.73 12.93 -7.50
CA PRO A 291 0.73 14.37 -7.28
C PRO A 291 0.68 15.13 -8.61
N ALA A 292 -0.03 16.25 -8.65
CA ALA A 292 -0.18 17.03 -9.88
C ALA A 292 1.16 17.44 -10.52
N ASN A 293 2.24 17.43 -9.75
CA ASN A 293 3.61 17.74 -10.13
C ASN A 293 4.55 16.51 -10.12
N ASP A 294 4.00 15.32 -10.30
CA ASP A 294 4.74 14.06 -10.48
C ASP A 294 5.67 14.14 -11.70
N ASP A 295 5.14 14.60 -12.83
CA ASP A 295 5.94 14.84 -14.02
C ASP A 295 6.61 16.22 -14.02
N CYS A 296 7.88 16.28 -14.40
CA CYS A 296 8.62 17.53 -14.56
C CYS A 296 7.87 18.56 -15.44
N GLY A 297 7.17 18.10 -16.47
CA GLY A 297 6.37 18.96 -17.36
C GLY A 297 5.19 19.67 -16.66
N ALA A 298 4.79 19.15 -15.51
CA ALA A 298 3.74 19.67 -14.66
C ALA A 298 4.29 20.30 -13.36
N ALA A 299 5.59 20.62 -13.31
CA ALA A 299 6.26 21.20 -12.14
C ALA A 299 5.47 22.38 -11.56
N THR A 300 5.18 22.33 -10.26
CA THR A 300 4.46 23.40 -9.54
C THR A 300 5.34 24.63 -9.39
N GLU A 301 4.84 25.82 -9.78
CA GLU A 301 5.55 27.08 -9.52
C GLU A 301 5.56 27.41 -8.03
N ILE A 302 6.77 27.70 -7.50
CA ILE A 302 6.98 28.08 -6.10
C ILE A 302 7.68 29.43 -6.01
N LEU A 303 7.42 30.09 -4.91
CA LEU A 303 8.06 31.36 -4.52
C LEU A 303 8.92 31.13 -3.26
N GLU A 304 9.64 32.18 -2.84
CA GLU A 304 10.26 32.18 -1.50
C GLU A 304 9.23 31.94 -0.41
N GLY A 305 9.64 31.20 0.61
CA GLY A 305 8.82 30.82 1.75
C GLY A 305 8.59 29.33 1.85
N LYS A 306 7.45 28.94 2.37
CA LYS A 306 7.10 27.55 2.70
C LYS A 306 6.01 27.04 1.78
N THR A 307 6.26 25.90 1.13
CA THR A 307 5.29 25.19 0.28
C THR A 307 5.12 23.76 0.78
N PRO A 308 3.92 23.31 1.14
CA PRO A 308 3.68 21.91 1.47
C PRO A 308 3.85 21.05 0.22
N PHE A 309 4.35 19.82 0.39
CA PHE A 309 4.46 18.84 -0.68
C PHE A 309 4.16 17.43 -0.17
N SER A 310 3.94 16.49 -1.10
CA SER A 310 3.81 15.06 -0.85
C SER A 310 4.36 14.29 -2.02
N THR A 311 5.06 13.18 -1.75
CA THR A 311 5.51 12.20 -2.74
C THR A 311 4.63 10.94 -2.74
N ILE A 312 3.56 10.92 -1.92
CA ILE A 312 2.63 9.79 -1.89
C ILE A 312 1.96 9.65 -3.25
N GLY A 313 2.06 8.47 -3.86
CA GLY A 313 1.58 8.17 -5.22
C GLY A 313 2.47 8.72 -6.34
N ALA A 314 3.61 9.32 -6.02
CA ALA A 314 4.55 9.79 -7.04
C ALA A 314 5.28 8.62 -7.70
N SER A 315 5.51 8.74 -9.01
CA SER A 315 6.38 7.84 -9.77
C SER A 315 7.82 8.36 -9.82
N GLY A 316 8.78 7.48 -10.11
CA GLY A 316 10.16 7.92 -10.32
C GLY A 316 10.39 8.44 -11.74
N SER A 317 11.00 9.60 -11.90
CA SER A 317 11.36 10.16 -13.22
C SER A 317 12.42 9.37 -13.97
N GLY A 318 13.10 8.42 -13.31
CA GLY A 318 14.19 7.63 -13.90
C GLY A 318 15.46 8.45 -14.20
N ILE A 319 15.55 9.69 -13.73
CA ILE A 319 16.73 10.54 -13.89
C ILE A 319 17.60 10.37 -12.65
N PRO A 320 18.83 9.82 -12.76
CA PRO A 320 19.68 9.63 -11.60
C PRO A 320 20.16 10.97 -11.04
N SER A 321 20.29 11.06 -9.72
CA SER A 321 20.98 12.14 -9.05
C SER A 321 22.50 12.08 -9.28
N SER A 322 23.24 13.07 -8.80
CA SER A 322 24.70 13.03 -8.87
C SER A 322 25.26 12.05 -7.84
N LEU A 323 26.29 11.28 -8.22
CA LEU A 323 27.04 10.42 -7.29
C LEU A 323 27.66 11.19 -6.11
N ASN A 324 27.82 12.51 -6.22
CA ASN A 324 28.36 13.36 -5.16
C ASN A 324 27.31 13.75 -4.11
N CYS A 325 26.04 13.41 -4.33
CA CYS A 325 24.91 13.70 -3.46
C CYS A 325 24.36 12.45 -2.77
N SER A 326 25.04 11.32 -2.89
CA SER A 326 24.58 10.11 -2.24
C SER A 326 25.34 9.87 -0.93
N SER A 327 24.62 9.83 0.16
CA SER A 327 25.14 9.45 1.49
C SER A 327 25.32 7.94 1.67
N GLY A 328 25.17 7.15 0.60
CA GLY A 328 25.34 5.69 0.62
C GLY A 328 24.29 4.91 -0.17
N ASN A 329 23.11 5.48 -0.41
CA ASN A 329 21.97 4.83 -1.08
C ASN A 329 22.04 4.83 -2.62
N GLY A 330 23.15 5.33 -3.21
CA GLY A 330 23.32 5.39 -4.65
C GLY A 330 22.62 6.60 -5.29
N PRO A 331 22.70 6.75 -6.63
CA PRO A 331 22.18 7.92 -7.33
C PRO A 331 20.69 7.80 -7.72
N GLN A 332 19.99 6.77 -7.31
CA GLN A 332 18.59 6.57 -7.68
C GLN A 332 17.69 7.52 -6.87
N VAL A 333 16.63 7.98 -7.51
CA VAL A 333 15.51 8.68 -6.90
C VAL A 333 14.25 7.98 -7.44
N GLU A 334 13.52 7.28 -6.57
CA GLU A 334 12.51 6.32 -6.97
C GLU A 334 11.10 6.91 -6.97
N THR A 335 10.84 7.88 -6.10
CA THR A 335 9.58 8.60 -6.03
C THR A 335 9.88 10.09 -6.02
N ASP A 336 9.44 10.84 -7.01
CA ASP A 336 9.82 12.25 -7.08
C ASP A 336 8.68 13.19 -7.51
N VAL A 337 8.73 14.43 -7.02
CA VAL A 337 7.84 15.53 -7.41
C VAL A 337 8.66 16.74 -7.82
N TRP A 338 8.11 17.57 -8.71
CA TRP A 338 8.82 18.64 -9.37
C TRP A 338 8.26 20.03 -9.07
N PHE A 339 9.18 20.96 -8.86
CA PHE A 339 8.86 22.37 -8.64
C PHE A 339 9.66 23.26 -9.59
N ARG A 340 9.09 24.40 -9.92
CA ARG A 340 9.71 25.43 -10.74
C ARG A 340 9.89 26.67 -9.91
N PHE A 341 11.15 27.05 -9.66
CA PHE A 341 11.52 28.25 -8.92
C PHE A 341 12.18 29.27 -9.85
N ILE A 342 11.71 30.52 -9.82
CA ILE A 342 12.36 31.63 -10.49
C ILE A 342 13.04 32.45 -9.43
N ALA A 343 14.39 32.54 -9.48
CA ALA A 343 15.16 33.24 -8.48
C ALA A 343 14.79 34.75 -8.45
N PRO A 344 14.30 35.26 -7.31
CA PRO A 344 13.86 36.66 -7.18
C PRO A 344 15.02 37.60 -6.96
N CYS A 345 16.24 37.10 -6.73
CA CYS A 345 17.43 37.86 -6.47
C CYS A 345 18.66 37.25 -7.15
N THR A 346 19.68 38.11 -7.44
CA THR A 346 21.03 37.61 -7.69
C THR A 346 21.70 37.37 -6.35
N GLY A 347 21.83 36.12 -5.94
CA GLY A 347 22.24 35.78 -4.59
C GLY A 347 22.41 34.29 -4.35
N THR A 348 22.47 33.91 -3.09
CA THR A 348 22.48 32.52 -2.66
C THR A 348 21.03 32.05 -2.42
N PHE A 349 20.56 31.10 -3.18
CA PHE A 349 19.34 30.42 -2.82
C PHE A 349 19.62 29.25 -1.88
N THR A 350 18.72 29.00 -0.98
CA THR A 350 18.69 27.79 -0.12
C THR A 350 17.32 27.15 -0.25
N ILE A 351 17.33 25.83 -0.52
CA ILE A 351 16.12 25.00 -0.64
C ILE A 351 16.28 23.85 0.35
N SER A 352 15.29 23.60 1.21
CA SER A 352 15.36 22.53 2.19
C SER A 352 14.01 21.85 2.41
N THR A 353 14.08 20.56 2.75
CA THR A 353 12.97 19.70 3.17
C THR A 353 13.09 19.28 4.63
N CYS A 354 13.95 19.96 5.41
CA CYS A 354 14.17 19.65 6.82
C CYS A 354 12.85 19.51 7.59
N ASP A 355 12.71 18.46 8.40
CA ASP A 355 11.49 18.03 9.07
C ASP A 355 10.45 17.38 8.11
N ALA A 356 10.87 16.83 6.96
CA ALA A 356 10.03 15.93 6.17
C ALA A 356 9.78 14.60 6.91
N GLY A 357 8.72 13.91 6.58
CA GLY A 357 8.36 12.63 7.24
C GLY A 357 9.04 11.40 6.66
N PHE A 358 10.05 11.55 5.77
CA PHE A 358 10.72 10.46 5.06
C PHE A 358 12.13 10.89 4.65
N ASP A 359 13.00 9.93 4.32
CA ASP A 359 14.36 10.18 3.80
C ASP A 359 14.27 10.91 2.45
N SER A 360 14.56 12.23 2.46
CA SER A 360 14.34 13.11 1.33
C SER A 360 15.64 13.55 0.64
N ARG A 361 15.60 13.63 -0.69
CA ARG A 361 16.69 14.11 -1.54
C ARG A 361 16.23 15.27 -2.41
N ILE A 362 17.05 16.31 -2.54
CA ILE A 362 16.80 17.45 -3.42
C ILE A 362 17.82 17.46 -4.55
N ASP A 363 17.33 17.55 -5.79
CA ASP A 363 18.13 17.87 -6.97
C ASP A 363 17.65 19.16 -7.61
N VAL A 364 18.57 20.04 -7.99
CA VAL A 364 18.26 21.29 -8.68
C VAL A 364 18.89 21.29 -10.07
N PHE A 365 18.05 21.49 -11.09
CA PHE A 365 18.46 21.53 -12.50
C PHE A 365 18.29 22.94 -13.10
N ASP A 366 19.04 23.24 -14.15
CA ASP A 366 18.79 24.43 -14.97
C ASP A 366 17.46 24.26 -15.75
N GLY A 367 16.48 25.09 -15.41
CA GLY A 367 15.14 25.06 -15.99
C GLY A 367 14.97 25.89 -17.27
N THR A 368 16.02 26.56 -17.76
CA THR A 368 15.94 27.43 -18.96
C THR A 368 15.61 26.64 -20.24
N GLY A 369 16.03 25.39 -20.31
CA GLY A 369 15.78 24.48 -21.42
C GLY A 369 14.51 23.62 -21.28
N GLY A 370 13.76 23.76 -20.21
CA GLY A 370 12.66 22.84 -19.83
C GLY A 370 13.16 21.65 -19.03
N CYS A 371 12.42 20.53 -19.03
CA CYS A 371 12.73 19.35 -18.24
C CYS A 371 14.08 18.72 -18.58
N PRO A 372 14.81 18.19 -17.59
CA PRO A 372 16.10 17.55 -17.81
C PRO A 372 15.91 16.28 -18.66
N SER A 373 16.86 16.02 -19.56
CA SER A 373 16.89 14.78 -20.36
C SER A 373 17.47 13.62 -19.55
N PRO A 374 17.15 12.34 -19.91
CA PRO A 374 17.81 11.19 -19.32
C PRO A 374 19.33 11.32 -19.37
N GLY A 375 20.00 11.24 -18.21
CA GLY A 375 21.44 11.43 -18.08
C GLY A 375 21.88 12.88 -17.82
N ALA A 376 20.96 13.84 -17.67
CA ALA A 376 21.29 15.17 -17.14
C ALA A 376 21.84 15.05 -15.71
N THR A 377 22.78 15.93 -15.38
CA THR A 377 23.29 16.05 -14.01
C THR A 377 22.69 17.29 -13.36
N PRO A 378 22.28 17.21 -12.08
CA PRO A 378 21.77 18.36 -11.37
C PRO A 378 22.87 19.46 -11.26
N TYR A 379 22.43 20.70 -11.25
CA TYR A 379 23.26 21.89 -11.02
C TYR A 379 23.82 21.87 -9.59
N THR A 380 23.01 21.48 -8.63
CA THR A 380 23.37 21.21 -7.24
C THR A 380 22.37 20.19 -6.66
N CYS A 381 22.74 19.54 -5.57
CA CYS A 381 21.91 18.54 -4.92
C CYS A 381 22.27 18.39 -3.44
N GLY A 382 21.36 17.89 -2.64
CA GLY A 382 21.50 17.60 -1.22
C GLY A 382 20.77 16.33 -0.83
N ASP A 383 21.19 15.69 0.27
CA ASP A 383 20.67 14.42 0.78
C ASP A 383 20.47 14.50 2.31
N ASP A 384 21.47 14.37 3.12
CA ASP A 384 21.40 14.25 4.59
C ASP A 384 21.91 15.50 5.33
N GLU A 385 21.72 16.70 4.81
CA GLU A 385 22.26 17.92 5.44
C GLU A 385 21.58 18.29 6.76
N CYS A 386 20.36 17.77 7.02
CA CYS A 386 19.61 18.02 8.25
C CYS A 386 18.99 16.75 8.86
N GLY A 387 19.76 15.67 8.98
CA GLY A 387 19.33 14.35 9.44
C GLY A 387 19.13 13.45 8.23
N ASP A 388 18.00 12.81 8.10
CA ASP A 388 17.58 12.04 6.92
C ASP A 388 16.91 12.96 5.86
N ASP A 389 17.00 14.28 6.03
CA ASP A 389 16.38 15.27 5.18
C ASP A 389 17.42 16.13 4.43
N ALA A 390 17.02 16.67 3.27
CA ALA A 390 17.89 17.39 2.39
C ALA A 390 17.87 18.90 2.59
N SER A 391 19.03 19.52 2.38
CA SER A 391 19.17 20.96 2.20
C SER A 391 20.23 21.26 1.15
N VAL A 392 19.98 22.23 0.28
CA VAL A 392 20.91 22.61 -0.77
C VAL A 392 20.99 24.10 -0.89
N SER A 393 22.21 24.62 -1.06
CA SER A 393 22.48 26.04 -1.30
C SER A 393 23.39 26.23 -2.51
N SER A 394 23.10 27.21 -3.35
CA SER A 394 23.94 27.59 -4.49
C SER A 394 23.65 29.03 -4.95
N LEU A 395 24.42 29.52 -5.90
CA LEU A 395 24.23 30.86 -6.47
C LEU A 395 23.20 30.82 -7.59
N ALA A 396 22.38 31.86 -7.68
CA ALA A 396 21.49 32.08 -8.82
C ALA A 396 21.53 33.55 -9.25
N LEU A 397 21.22 33.80 -10.51
CA LEU A 397 20.99 35.15 -11.03
C LEU A 397 19.47 35.46 -10.94
N GLU A 398 19.15 36.72 -10.67
CA GLU A 398 17.76 37.18 -10.71
C GLU A 398 17.10 36.82 -12.06
N GLY A 399 15.90 36.19 -11.99
CA GLY A 399 15.18 35.70 -13.15
C GLY A 399 15.66 34.34 -13.67
N GLN A 400 16.70 33.74 -13.08
CA GLN A 400 17.10 32.37 -13.43
C GLN A 400 16.01 31.38 -13.08
N VAL A 401 15.68 30.49 -14.03
CA VAL A 401 14.69 29.41 -13.83
C VAL A 401 15.42 28.17 -13.33
N LEU A 402 14.99 27.65 -12.20
CA LEU A 402 15.47 26.41 -11.61
C LEU A 402 14.32 25.39 -11.56
N LEU A 403 14.62 24.15 -11.89
CA LEU A 403 13.73 23.02 -11.65
C LEU A 403 14.25 22.25 -10.44
N VAL A 404 13.40 22.11 -9.45
CA VAL A 404 13.69 21.44 -8.18
C VAL A 404 12.95 20.13 -8.17
N ARG A 405 13.67 19.04 -8.01
CA ARG A 405 13.11 17.70 -7.79
C ARG A 405 13.30 17.33 -6.34
N ILE A 406 12.24 16.82 -5.71
CA ILE A 406 12.26 16.26 -4.36
C ILE A 406 11.79 14.82 -4.47
N GLY A 407 12.56 13.88 -3.94
CA GLY A 407 12.20 12.47 -3.95
C GLY A 407 12.95 11.70 -2.88
N SER A 408 12.84 10.37 -2.93
CA SER A 408 13.51 9.47 -1.99
C SER A 408 14.57 8.62 -2.67
N PRO A 409 15.72 8.39 -2.03
CA PRO A 409 16.75 7.48 -2.54
C PRO A 409 16.42 5.99 -2.33
N ASP A 410 15.49 5.66 -1.44
CA ASP A 410 15.13 4.30 -1.02
C ASP A 410 13.68 3.90 -1.35
N GLY A 411 12.95 4.77 -2.09
CA GLY A 411 11.55 4.54 -2.44
C GLY A 411 10.54 4.87 -1.34
N SER A 412 10.98 5.38 -0.20
CA SER A 412 10.06 5.86 0.84
C SER A 412 9.23 7.04 0.32
N VAL A 413 7.99 7.16 0.78
CA VAL A 413 7.06 8.21 0.40
C VAL A 413 6.59 8.96 1.64
N GLY A 414 6.27 10.24 1.47
CA GLY A 414 5.81 11.05 2.58
C GLY A 414 5.48 12.48 2.19
N GLY A 415 5.16 13.28 3.18
CA GLY A 415 4.88 14.69 3.02
C GLY A 415 5.79 15.56 3.87
N GLY A 416 5.95 16.81 3.47
CA GLY A 416 6.78 17.75 4.17
C GLY A 416 6.52 19.21 3.77
N VAL A 417 7.41 20.07 4.18
CA VAL A 417 7.39 21.48 3.83
C VAL A 417 8.69 21.84 3.13
N LEU A 418 8.59 22.20 1.85
CA LEU A 418 9.68 22.76 1.09
C LEU A 418 9.87 24.22 1.50
N GLN A 419 11.04 24.58 1.99
CA GLN A 419 11.41 25.95 2.32
C GLN A 419 12.40 26.48 1.29
N VAL A 420 12.12 27.67 0.74
CA VAL A 420 12.98 28.33 -0.26
C VAL A 420 13.27 29.74 0.20
N GLU A 421 14.54 30.11 0.16
CA GLU A 421 15.06 31.43 0.51
C GLU A 421 16.06 31.92 -0.55
N CYS A 422 16.07 33.22 -0.85
CA CYS A 422 17.10 33.86 -1.68
C CYS A 422 17.74 35.00 -0.90
N GLU A 423 19.03 34.86 -0.56
CA GLU A 423 19.81 35.88 0.10
C GLU A 423 20.60 36.67 -0.94
N PRO A 424 20.30 37.95 -1.19
CA PRO A 424 21.02 38.77 -2.18
C PRO A 424 22.50 38.90 -1.84
N LEU A 425 23.35 38.79 -2.86
CA LEU A 425 24.79 39.05 -2.71
C LEU A 425 25.09 40.47 -2.24
N ASN A 426 24.25 41.43 -2.67
CA ASN A 426 24.26 42.79 -2.19
C ASN A 426 22.85 43.13 -1.70
N PRO A 427 22.52 42.92 -0.39
CA PRO A 427 21.21 43.30 0.11
C PRO A 427 21.01 44.83 -0.13
N PRO A 428 19.76 45.23 -0.45
CA PRO A 428 19.45 46.65 -0.63
C PRO A 428 19.93 47.44 0.57
N ASN A 429 20.70 48.51 0.32
CA ASN A 429 21.17 49.34 1.42
C ASN A 429 19.96 50.05 2.05
N PRO A 430 19.71 49.87 3.37
CA PRO A 430 18.57 50.51 4.02
C PRO A 430 18.56 52.05 3.89
N ALA A 431 19.70 52.67 3.55
CA ALA A 431 19.83 54.11 3.33
C ALA A 431 19.57 54.54 1.86
N ASP A 432 19.42 53.59 0.93
CA ASP A 432 18.95 53.81 -0.44
C ASP A 432 17.41 53.84 -0.46
N PHE A 433 16.87 55.05 -0.23
CA PHE A 433 15.42 55.25 -0.11
C PHE A 433 14.69 55.34 -1.46
N ASN A 434 15.42 55.62 -2.54
CA ASN A 434 14.83 55.69 -3.88
C ASN A 434 15.00 54.39 -4.66
N GLY A 435 15.80 53.43 -4.18
CA GLY A 435 15.99 52.10 -4.77
C GLY A 435 16.81 52.11 -6.06
N ASP A 436 17.68 53.12 -6.30
CA ASP A 436 18.47 53.21 -7.51
C ASP A 436 19.84 52.51 -7.40
N GLY A 437 20.14 51.93 -6.24
CA GLY A 437 21.39 51.20 -5.94
C GLY A 437 22.54 52.06 -5.46
N VAL A 438 22.35 53.38 -5.28
CA VAL A 438 23.35 54.33 -4.85
C VAL A 438 22.82 55.17 -3.69
N VAL A 439 23.56 55.29 -2.59
CA VAL A 439 23.18 56.20 -1.49
C VAL A 439 23.79 57.55 -1.72
N ASP A 440 22.97 58.54 -2.11
CA ASP A 440 23.45 59.85 -2.48
C ASP A 440 22.54 61.00 -1.97
N ALA A 441 22.67 62.19 -2.59
CA ALA A 441 21.89 63.36 -2.20
C ALA A 441 20.38 63.22 -2.42
N ALA A 442 19.93 62.31 -3.29
CA ALA A 442 18.51 62.04 -3.49
C ALA A 442 17.94 61.36 -2.27
N ASP A 443 18.65 60.37 -1.69
CA ASP A 443 18.26 59.65 -0.48
C ASP A 443 18.26 60.53 0.76
N LEU A 444 19.28 61.38 0.87
CA LEU A 444 19.31 62.39 1.92
C LEU A 444 18.11 63.33 1.82
N GLY A 445 17.69 63.68 0.61
CA GLY A 445 16.45 64.44 0.39
C GLY A 445 15.21 63.74 0.87
N LEU A 446 15.10 62.44 0.62
CA LEU A 446 13.99 61.62 1.09
C LEU A 446 13.99 61.43 2.62
N LEU A 447 15.14 61.23 3.23
CA LEU A 447 15.30 61.19 4.68
C LEU A 447 14.86 62.52 5.33
N ILE A 448 15.30 63.66 4.81
CA ILE A 448 14.90 64.99 5.29
C ILE A 448 13.40 65.19 5.12
N ALA A 449 12.81 64.74 4.04
CA ALA A 449 11.37 64.82 3.82
C ALA A 449 10.57 63.99 4.80
N ALA A 450 11.15 62.94 5.36
CA ALA A 450 10.55 62.04 6.38
C ALA A 450 10.80 62.50 7.84
N TRP A 451 11.42 63.67 8.03
CA TRP A 451 11.84 64.17 9.35
C TRP A 451 10.73 64.19 10.38
N GLY A 452 11.02 63.66 11.57
CA GLY A 452 10.05 63.56 12.67
C GLY A 452 9.01 62.47 12.51
N THR A 453 9.15 61.60 11.51
CA THR A 453 8.30 60.39 11.31
C THR A 453 9.15 59.14 11.47
N ALA A 454 8.55 57.97 11.45
CA ALA A 454 9.28 56.69 11.45
C ALA A 454 9.60 56.16 10.03
N LYS A 455 9.45 56.93 8.96
CA LYS A 455 9.54 56.44 7.59
C LYS A 455 10.98 56.23 7.05
N ALA A 456 11.96 56.95 7.62
CA ALA A 456 13.36 56.83 7.27
C ALA A 456 14.20 56.71 8.56
N ASP A 457 13.68 55.96 9.52
CA ASP A 457 14.31 55.63 10.79
C ASP A 457 15.30 54.47 10.57
N LEU A 458 16.57 54.82 10.41
CA LEU A 458 17.65 53.86 10.15
C LEU A 458 18.21 53.21 11.43
N ASN A 459 18.04 53.87 12.58
CA ASN A 459 18.50 53.35 13.87
C ASN A 459 17.47 52.60 14.67
N GLY A 460 16.20 52.57 14.23
CA GLY A 460 15.09 51.88 14.87
C GLY A 460 14.58 52.54 16.16
N ASP A 461 14.84 53.83 16.40
CA ASP A 461 14.39 54.55 17.59
C ASP A 461 12.96 55.11 17.48
N GLY A 462 12.29 54.90 16.37
CA GLY A 462 10.93 55.32 16.05
C GLY A 462 10.79 56.70 15.48
N THR A 463 11.90 57.44 15.20
CA THR A 463 11.84 58.80 14.72
C THR A 463 12.98 59.13 13.78
N THR A 464 12.71 59.51 12.56
CA THR A 464 13.72 60.04 11.61
C THR A 464 14.27 61.39 12.11
N ASN A 465 15.57 61.42 12.41
CA ASN A 465 16.25 62.59 13.00
C ASN A 465 17.74 62.67 12.56
N SER A 466 18.54 63.46 13.26
CA SER A 466 19.96 63.66 12.94
C SER A 466 20.81 62.39 13.14
N ALA A 467 20.39 61.44 13.93
CA ALA A 467 21.10 60.15 14.08
C ALA A 467 21.03 59.33 12.79
N ASP A 468 19.87 59.32 12.12
CA ASP A 468 19.67 58.63 10.83
C ASP A 468 20.46 59.26 9.70
N ILE A 469 20.63 60.59 9.69
CA ILE A 469 21.56 61.26 8.76
C ILE A 469 22.96 60.68 8.95
N GLY A 470 23.39 60.50 10.19
CA GLY A 470 24.69 59.92 10.48
C GLY A 470 24.91 58.55 9.85
N ILE A 471 23.88 57.70 9.92
CA ILE A 471 23.89 56.34 9.34
C ILE A 471 23.88 56.41 7.81
N LEU A 472 23.04 57.28 7.19
CA LEU A 472 23.00 57.47 5.76
C LEU A 472 24.36 57.96 5.23
N LEU A 473 25.02 58.91 5.90
CA LEU A 473 26.34 59.42 5.50
C LEU A 473 27.45 58.36 5.60
N VAL A 474 27.35 57.39 6.49
CA VAL A 474 28.29 56.26 6.53
C VAL A 474 28.07 55.32 5.35
N ALA A 475 26.83 55.18 4.88
CA ALA A 475 26.43 54.36 3.74
C ALA A 475 26.60 55.08 2.38
N TRP A 476 27.05 56.33 2.35
CA TRP A 476 27.18 57.12 1.14
C TRP A 476 28.11 56.47 0.13
N SER A 477 27.66 56.20 -1.09
CA SER A 477 28.37 55.46 -2.14
C SER A 477 28.70 56.32 -3.36
#